data_894b571ea407791b50cb28bb950796cd
#
_entry.id   894b571ea407791b50cb28bb950796cd
#
_cell.length_a   1.000
_cell.length_b   1.000
_cell.length_c   1.000
_cell.angle_alpha   90.00
_cell.angle_beta   90.00
_cell.angle_gamma   90.00
#
_symmetry.space_group_name_H-M   'P 1'
#
loop_
_entity.id
_entity.type
_entity.pdbx_description
1 polymer ?
#
loop_
_entity_poly.entity_id
_entity_poly.type
_entity_poly.pdbx_seq_one_letter_code
_entity_poly.pdbx_strand_id
1 'polypeptide(L)'
;MSKIALVDDDRNILTSVSMTLEAEGFEVETYNDGQAALDAFNKRLPDMAVLDIKMPRMDGMDLLQRLRQKTSMPVIFLTSKDDEIDEVLGLRMGADDYVKKPFSQRLLVERIRALLRRQEAVAGDVVADSEETKVMERGELRMDPLRHAVSWKGTDVSLTVTEFLLLQALAQRPGFVKSRDQLMDVAYDDQVYVDDRTIDSHIKRLRKKMRTADDDFSAIETLYGIGYRYNEE
;
A
#
# COMPACT_ATOMS: atom_id res chain seq x y z
N MET A 1 -13.63 14.66 -2.06
CA MET A 1 -12.43 15.05 -2.82
C MET A 1 -11.25 14.50 -2.02
N SER A 2 -10.45 13.61 -2.60
CA SER A 2 -9.38 12.96 -1.84
C SER A 2 -8.21 13.93 -1.65
N LYS A 3 -7.65 13.96 -0.45
CA LYS A 3 -6.56 14.83 -0.03
C LYS A 3 -5.23 14.11 -0.15
N ILE A 4 -4.32 14.66 -0.95
CA ILE A 4 -3.00 14.09 -1.21
C ILE A 4 -1.92 15.00 -0.60
N ALA A 5 -1.03 14.43 0.19
CA ALA A 5 0.18 15.11 0.60
C ALA A 5 1.33 14.78 -0.35
N LEU A 6 1.96 15.79 -0.92
CA LEU A 6 3.14 15.68 -1.75
C LEU A 6 4.35 16.22 -0.97
N VAL A 7 5.35 15.38 -0.74
CA VAL A 7 6.53 15.71 0.06
C VAL A 7 7.78 15.48 -0.78
N ASP A 8 8.48 16.54 -1.13
CA ASP A 8 9.68 16.52 -1.97
C ASP A 8 10.50 17.81 -1.70
N ASP A 9 11.81 17.76 -1.66
CA ASP A 9 12.63 18.94 -1.44
C ASP A 9 12.84 19.77 -2.72
N ASP A 10 12.53 19.18 -3.90
CA ASP A 10 12.57 19.89 -5.19
C ASP A 10 11.26 20.65 -5.43
N ARG A 11 11.36 21.98 -5.36
CA ARG A 11 10.22 22.89 -5.61
C ARG A 11 9.61 22.75 -7.00
N ASN A 12 10.39 22.37 -8.02
CA ASN A 12 9.87 22.18 -9.37
C ASN A 12 8.96 20.95 -9.42
N ILE A 13 9.35 19.88 -8.74
CA ILE A 13 8.50 18.68 -8.59
C ILE A 13 7.24 19.04 -7.82
N LEU A 14 7.35 19.70 -6.65
CA LEU A 14 6.18 20.13 -5.88
C LEU A 14 5.22 20.96 -6.73
N THR A 15 5.72 21.96 -7.46
CA THR A 15 4.87 22.82 -8.28
C THR A 15 4.23 22.09 -9.45
N SER A 16 5.02 21.34 -10.22
CA SER A 16 4.51 20.72 -11.45
C SER A 16 3.55 19.56 -11.15
N VAL A 17 3.84 18.77 -10.12
CA VAL A 17 3.01 17.64 -9.72
C VAL A 17 1.74 18.12 -9.01
N SER A 18 1.81 19.11 -8.11
CA SER A 18 0.61 19.64 -7.46
C SER A 18 -0.38 20.22 -8.48
N MET A 19 0.09 21.02 -9.43
CA MET A 19 -0.77 21.56 -10.51
C MET A 19 -1.47 20.45 -11.32
N THR A 20 -0.75 19.37 -11.61
CA THR A 20 -1.33 18.22 -12.32
C THR A 20 -2.37 17.52 -11.49
N LEU A 21 -2.09 17.24 -10.22
CA LEU A 21 -3.03 16.56 -9.32
C LEU A 21 -4.28 17.41 -9.05
N GLU A 22 -4.14 18.72 -8.87
CA GLU A 22 -5.24 19.65 -8.71
C GLU A 22 -6.14 19.70 -9.97
N ALA A 23 -5.52 19.71 -11.18
CA ALA A 23 -6.25 19.64 -12.44
C ALA A 23 -7.04 18.32 -12.60
N GLU A 24 -6.58 17.25 -11.99
CA GLU A 24 -7.23 15.93 -11.95
C GLU A 24 -8.27 15.80 -10.82
N GLY A 25 -8.51 16.88 -10.06
CA GLY A 25 -9.58 16.98 -9.07
C GLY A 25 -9.18 16.55 -7.66
N PHE A 26 -7.90 16.49 -7.32
CA PHE A 26 -7.43 16.21 -5.96
C PHE A 26 -7.23 17.51 -5.16
N GLU A 27 -7.38 17.42 -3.83
CA GLU A 27 -6.89 18.45 -2.90
C GLU A 27 -5.42 18.13 -2.59
N VAL A 28 -4.49 19.09 -2.81
CA VAL A 28 -3.05 18.82 -2.64
C VAL A 28 -2.46 19.72 -1.57
N GLU A 29 -1.75 19.10 -0.62
CA GLU A 29 -0.88 19.80 0.33
C GLU A 29 0.57 19.45 0.02
N THR A 30 1.43 20.48 -0.03
CA THR A 30 2.84 20.29 -0.37
C THR A 30 3.75 20.58 0.84
N TYR A 31 4.78 19.76 1.00
CA TYR A 31 5.79 19.88 2.05
C TYR A 31 7.17 19.71 1.45
N ASN A 32 8.13 20.51 1.90
CA ASN A 32 9.50 20.52 1.37
C ASN A 32 10.49 19.66 2.19
N ASP A 33 10.01 18.94 3.17
CA ASP A 33 10.77 17.97 3.98
C ASP A 33 9.88 17.08 4.82
N GLY A 34 10.42 15.95 5.27
CA GLY A 34 9.68 14.97 6.06
C GLY A 34 9.25 15.47 7.44
N GLN A 35 9.99 16.38 8.08
CA GLN A 35 9.62 16.90 9.40
C GLN A 35 8.38 17.80 9.32
N ALA A 36 8.32 18.69 8.34
CA ALA A 36 7.15 19.55 8.12
C ALA A 36 5.90 18.71 7.82
N ALA A 37 6.06 17.67 6.99
CA ALA A 37 4.98 16.72 6.70
C ALA A 37 4.53 15.97 7.98
N LEU A 38 5.45 15.45 8.78
CA LEU A 38 5.13 14.74 10.03
C LEU A 38 4.36 15.61 11.00
N ASP A 39 4.77 16.87 11.17
CA ASP A 39 4.11 17.83 12.08
C ASP A 39 2.67 18.15 11.63
N ALA A 40 2.44 18.22 10.31
CA ALA A 40 1.11 18.38 9.74
C ALA A 40 0.27 17.13 9.91
N PHE A 41 0.81 15.95 9.62
CA PHE A 41 0.11 14.66 9.71
C PHE A 41 -0.24 14.28 11.15
N ASN A 42 0.52 14.74 12.14
CA ASN A 42 0.16 14.61 13.56
C ASN A 42 -1.11 15.40 13.95
N LYS A 43 -1.46 16.42 13.15
CA LYS A 43 -2.69 17.19 13.37
C LYS A 43 -3.87 16.62 12.57
N ARG A 44 -3.62 16.31 11.31
CA ARG A 44 -4.61 15.74 10.40
C ARG A 44 -3.92 14.91 9.32
N LEU A 45 -4.29 13.65 9.20
CA LEU A 45 -3.79 12.77 8.14
C LEU A 45 -4.45 13.12 6.79
N PRO A 46 -3.69 13.11 5.67
CA PRO A 46 -4.26 13.07 4.33
C PRO A 46 -4.83 11.69 4.02
N ASP A 47 -5.55 11.57 2.90
CA ASP A 47 -6.04 10.27 2.41
C ASP A 47 -4.91 9.42 1.82
N MET A 48 -3.86 10.08 1.31
CA MET A 48 -2.69 9.44 0.71
C MET A 48 -1.47 10.37 0.77
N ALA A 49 -0.26 9.80 0.79
CA ALA A 49 0.98 10.56 0.66
C ALA A 49 1.85 10.07 -0.52
N VAL A 50 2.46 11.03 -1.20
CA VAL A 50 3.52 10.82 -2.20
C VAL A 50 4.79 11.43 -1.61
N LEU A 51 5.81 10.60 -1.36
CA LEU A 51 7.00 10.97 -0.61
C LEU A 51 8.25 10.79 -1.47
N ASP A 52 9.08 11.82 -1.60
CA ASP A 52 10.44 11.60 -2.04
C ASP A 52 11.23 10.83 -0.98
N ILE A 53 12.14 9.96 -1.42
CA ILE A 53 12.98 9.21 -0.47
C ILE A 53 14.06 10.13 0.09
N LYS A 54 14.77 10.85 -0.78
CA LYS A 54 15.97 11.62 -0.40
C LYS A 54 15.65 13.07 -0.12
N MET A 55 15.38 13.39 1.11
CA MET A 55 15.11 14.75 1.56
C MET A 55 16.01 15.14 2.73
N PRO A 56 16.33 16.46 2.89
CA PRO A 56 17.09 16.94 4.04
C PRO A 56 16.28 16.81 5.33
N ARG A 57 16.98 16.78 6.48
CA ARG A 57 16.43 16.73 7.85
C ARG A 57 15.80 15.39 8.21
N MET A 58 14.70 15.04 7.56
CA MET A 58 14.02 13.75 7.70
C MET A 58 13.75 13.23 6.30
N ASP A 59 14.31 12.09 5.97
CA ASP A 59 14.08 11.42 4.69
C ASP A 59 12.69 10.75 4.63
N GLY A 60 12.29 10.34 3.42
CA GLY A 60 10.98 9.73 3.22
C GLY A 60 10.83 8.38 3.91
N MET A 61 11.93 7.65 4.10
CA MET A 61 11.94 6.35 4.79
C MET A 61 11.69 6.52 6.28
N ASP A 62 12.37 7.47 6.92
CA ASP A 62 12.16 7.80 8.33
C ASP A 62 10.73 8.30 8.58
N LEU A 63 10.22 9.15 7.67
CA LEU A 63 8.84 9.61 7.71
C LEU A 63 7.87 8.43 7.64
N LEU A 64 8.02 7.55 6.66
CA LEU A 64 7.16 6.37 6.50
C LEU A 64 7.20 5.47 7.73
N GLN A 65 8.38 5.19 8.29
CA GLN A 65 8.53 4.37 9.49
C GLN A 65 7.70 4.91 10.68
N ARG A 66 7.72 6.23 10.87
CA ARG A 66 6.95 6.90 11.93
C ARG A 66 5.45 6.86 11.65
N LEU A 67 5.04 7.04 10.37
CA LEU A 67 3.65 6.94 9.96
C LEU A 67 3.08 5.55 10.19
N ARG A 68 3.84 4.51 9.87
CA ARG A 68 3.39 3.10 10.02
C ARG A 68 3.21 2.64 11.46
N GLN A 69 3.67 3.43 12.44
CA GLN A 69 3.34 3.21 13.85
C GLN A 69 1.91 3.65 14.21
N LYS A 70 1.29 4.51 13.37
CA LYS A 70 0.00 5.16 13.66
C LYS A 70 -1.07 4.92 12.61
N THR A 71 -0.69 4.64 11.37
CA THR A 71 -1.63 4.58 10.23
C THR A 71 -1.17 3.61 9.16
N SER A 72 -2.16 3.02 8.47
CA SER A 72 -1.99 2.26 7.24
C SER A 72 -2.28 3.07 5.96
N MET A 73 -2.37 4.41 6.08
CA MET A 73 -2.59 5.32 4.96
C MET A 73 -1.71 4.97 3.75
N PRO A 74 -2.25 4.94 2.52
CA PRO A 74 -1.49 4.64 1.32
C PRO A 74 -0.32 5.59 1.10
N VAL A 75 0.83 5.05 0.72
CA VAL A 75 2.05 5.81 0.45
C VAL A 75 2.70 5.33 -0.84
N ILE A 76 2.97 6.27 -1.75
CA ILE A 76 3.83 6.08 -2.93
C ILE A 76 5.17 6.74 -2.66
N PHE A 77 6.27 6.04 -2.96
CA PHE A 77 7.58 6.67 -2.99
C PHE A 77 7.94 7.20 -4.38
N LEU A 78 8.56 8.39 -4.42
CA LEU A 78 9.34 8.86 -5.56
C LEU A 78 10.81 8.51 -5.32
N THR A 79 11.47 7.86 -6.26
CA THR A 79 12.84 7.36 -6.10
C THR A 79 13.71 7.69 -7.31
N SER A 80 15.00 7.99 -7.11
CA SER A 80 15.96 8.18 -8.19
C SER A 80 16.38 6.86 -8.81
N LYS A 81 16.81 6.89 -10.07
CA LYS A 81 17.08 5.73 -10.93
C LYS A 81 18.20 4.80 -10.42
N ASP A 82 19.07 5.31 -9.53
CA ASP A 82 20.27 4.61 -9.06
C ASP A 82 20.06 3.84 -7.74
N ASP A 83 18.84 3.82 -7.21
CA ASP A 83 18.54 3.33 -5.88
C ASP A 83 17.66 2.06 -5.90
N GLU A 84 18.06 1.02 -6.63
CA GLU A 84 17.38 -0.29 -6.55
C GLU A 84 17.30 -0.83 -5.10
N ILE A 85 18.30 -0.47 -4.28
CA ILE A 85 18.32 -0.85 -2.87
C ILE A 85 17.22 -0.10 -2.09
N ASP A 86 17.00 1.18 -2.39
CA ASP A 86 16.01 2.01 -1.71
C ASP A 86 14.58 1.58 -2.07
N GLU A 87 14.35 1.11 -3.31
CA GLU A 87 13.08 0.57 -3.77
C GLU A 87 12.67 -0.67 -2.96
N VAL A 88 13.54 -1.66 -2.89
CA VAL A 88 13.30 -2.89 -2.10
C VAL A 88 13.17 -2.57 -0.62
N LEU A 89 13.93 -1.59 -0.11
CA LEU A 89 13.87 -1.17 1.28
C LEU A 89 12.57 -0.42 1.57
N GLY A 90 12.15 0.52 0.71
CA GLY A 90 10.91 1.27 0.85
C GLY A 90 9.68 0.38 0.90
N LEU A 91 9.60 -0.60 0.02
CA LEU A 91 8.56 -1.62 0.03
C LEU A 91 8.64 -2.49 1.30
N ARG A 92 9.84 -2.84 1.78
CA ARG A 92 10.02 -3.57 3.06
C ARG A 92 9.60 -2.74 4.27
N MET A 93 9.62 -1.41 4.18
CA MET A 93 9.21 -0.50 5.26
C MET A 93 7.72 -0.18 5.26
N GLY A 94 6.96 -0.55 4.23
CA GLY A 94 5.52 -0.41 4.24
C GLY A 94 4.94 0.58 3.23
N ALA A 95 5.69 1.01 2.22
CA ALA A 95 5.11 1.70 1.06
C ALA A 95 4.18 0.76 0.28
N ASP A 96 3.16 1.33 -0.33
CA ASP A 96 2.20 0.59 -1.16
C ASP A 96 2.68 0.50 -2.60
N ASP A 97 3.40 1.53 -3.08
CA ASP A 97 3.96 1.58 -4.44
C ASP A 97 5.18 2.52 -4.49
N TYR A 98 5.86 2.55 -5.64
CA TYR A 98 6.95 3.47 -5.92
C TYR A 98 6.96 3.92 -7.38
N VAL A 99 7.49 5.11 -7.65
CA VAL A 99 7.62 5.70 -8.99
C VAL A 99 9.04 6.21 -9.19
N LYS A 100 9.73 5.70 -10.20
CA LYS A 100 11.13 6.09 -10.51
C LYS A 100 11.19 7.45 -11.20
N LYS A 101 12.04 8.34 -10.69
CA LYS A 101 12.41 9.62 -11.33
C LYS A 101 13.42 9.36 -12.47
N PRO A 102 13.29 9.99 -13.66
CA PRO A 102 12.20 10.87 -14.08
C PRO A 102 10.95 10.09 -14.45
N PHE A 103 9.78 10.59 -14.08
CA PHE A 103 8.49 9.91 -14.29
C PHE A 103 7.54 10.77 -15.16
N SER A 104 6.58 10.09 -15.79
CA SER A 104 5.43 10.74 -16.37
C SER A 104 4.42 11.11 -15.27
N GLN A 105 3.99 12.37 -15.23
CA GLN A 105 2.95 12.81 -14.29
C GLN A 105 1.65 12.02 -14.47
N ARG A 106 1.31 11.67 -15.72
CA ARG A 106 0.16 10.81 -16.01
C ARG A 106 0.29 9.44 -15.34
N LEU A 107 1.48 8.83 -15.36
CA LEU A 107 1.71 7.55 -14.68
C LEU A 107 1.50 7.68 -13.16
N LEU A 108 2.00 8.75 -12.54
CA LEU A 108 1.79 9.02 -11.13
C LEU A 108 0.30 9.18 -10.78
N VAL A 109 -0.45 9.95 -11.61
CA VAL A 109 -1.90 10.12 -11.44
C VAL A 109 -2.64 8.79 -11.49
N GLU A 110 -2.33 7.93 -12.46
CA GLU A 110 -2.99 6.60 -12.58
C GLU A 110 -2.69 5.70 -11.37
N ARG A 111 -1.46 5.73 -10.85
CA ARG A 111 -1.10 4.97 -9.63
C ARG A 111 -1.83 5.50 -8.38
N ILE A 112 -1.93 6.80 -8.22
CA ILE A 112 -2.69 7.45 -7.15
C ILE A 112 -4.16 7.01 -7.23
N ARG A 113 -4.77 7.13 -8.42
CA ARG A 113 -6.17 6.71 -8.65
C ARG A 113 -6.38 5.23 -8.35
N ALA A 114 -5.46 4.38 -8.79
CA ALA A 114 -5.56 2.95 -8.55
C ALA A 114 -5.55 2.62 -7.05
N LEU A 115 -4.66 3.22 -6.27
CA LEU A 115 -4.60 3.01 -4.82
C LEU A 115 -5.83 3.57 -4.10
N LEU A 116 -6.30 4.76 -4.47
CA LEU A 116 -7.50 5.35 -3.86
C LEU A 116 -8.77 4.55 -4.20
N ARG A 117 -8.94 4.12 -5.47
CA ARG A 117 -10.07 3.23 -5.85
C ARG A 117 -10.09 1.94 -5.05
N ARG A 118 -8.93 1.33 -4.83
CA ARG A 118 -8.82 0.11 -4.01
C ARG A 118 -9.20 0.38 -2.56
N GLN A 119 -8.79 1.51 -2.01
CA GLN A 119 -9.19 1.91 -0.66
C GLN A 119 -10.70 2.17 -0.58
N GLU A 120 -11.29 2.82 -1.58
CA GLU A 120 -12.73 3.07 -1.67
C GLU A 120 -13.53 1.77 -1.92
N ALA A 121 -13.07 0.89 -2.81
CA ALA A 121 -13.67 -0.42 -3.04
C ALA A 121 -13.68 -1.29 -1.79
N VAL A 122 -12.64 -1.16 -0.97
CA VAL A 122 -12.56 -1.80 0.34
C VAL A 122 -13.44 -1.09 1.38
N ALA A 123 -13.67 0.24 1.27
CA ALA A 123 -14.42 1.04 2.24
C ALA A 123 -15.95 1.13 1.99
N GLY A 124 -16.45 0.70 0.81
CA GLY A 124 -17.89 0.50 0.70
C GLY A 124 -18.73 1.29 -0.28
N ASP A 125 -18.28 1.51 -1.53
CA ASP A 125 -19.19 1.91 -2.62
C ASP A 125 -19.48 0.77 -3.62
N VAL A 126 -19.55 -0.47 -3.14
CA VAL A 126 -19.94 -1.61 -3.95
C VAL A 126 -21.36 -2.03 -3.57
N VAL A 127 -22.23 -2.00 -4.57
CA VAL A 127 -23.59 -2.56 -4.54
C VAL A 127 -23.61 -3.87 -3.72
N ALA A 128 -24.45 -3.92 -2.71
CA ALA A 128 -24.48 -4.88 -1.60
C ALA A 128 -24.72 -6.37 -1.98
N ASP A 129 -24.42 -6.80 -3.20
CA ASP A 129 -24.78 -8.14 -3.69
C ASP A 129 -23.61 -8.96 -4.30
N SER A 130 -22.38 -8.45 -4.28
CA SER A 130 -21.21 -9.25 -4.70
C SER A 130 -20.59 -10.00 -3.51
N GLU A 131 -20.17 -11.25 -3.73
CA GLU A 131 -19.47 -12.04 -2.69
C GLU A 131 -18.21 -11.33 -2.14
N GLU A 132 -17.65 -10.39 -2.90
CA GLU A 132 -16.46 -9.61 -2.56
C GLU A 132 -16.69 -8.57 -1.45
N THR A 133 -17.95 -8.18 -1.19
CA THR A 133 -18.30 -7.18 -0.16
C THR A 133 -18.71 -7.81 1.18
N LYS A 134 -18.86 -9.12 1.21
CA LYS A 134 -19.24 -9.84 2.44
C LYS A 134 -18.04 -10.01 3.36
N VAL A 135 -18.29 -9.94 4.66
CA VAL A 135 -17.30 -10.35 5.66
C VAL A 135 -16.87 -11.78 5.35
N MET A 136 -15.58 -11.97 5.14
CA MET A 136 -15.00 -13.27 4.86
C MET A 136 -14.43 -13.85 6.14
N GLU A 137 -14.84 -15.09 6.46
CA GLU A 137 -14.29 -15.85 7.57
C GLU A 137 -13.65 -17.13 7.03
N ARG A 138 -12.40 -17.39 7.42
CA ARG A 138 -11.61 -18.55 7.02
C ARG A 138 -10.78 -19.04 8.21
N GLY A 139 -11.26 -20.06 8.88
CA GLY A 139 -10.68 -20.49 10.16
C GLY A 139 -10.65 -19.34 11.16
N GLU A 140 -9.48 -18.99 11.63
CA GLU A 140 -9.25 -17.90 12.58
C GLU A 140 -9.15 -16.49 11.93
N LEU A 141 -9.16 -16.43 10.60
CA LEU A 141 -9.13 -15.18 9.84
C LEU A 141 -10.52 -14.61 9.67
N ARG A 142 -10.70 -13.34 10.02
CA ARG A 142 -11.88 -12.55 9.68
C ARG A 142 -11.46 -11.28 8.93
N MET A 143 -12.06 -11.05 7.76
CA MET A 143 -11.81 -9.87 6.93
C MET A 143 -13.14 -9.17 6.63
N ASP A 144 -13.18 -7.87 6.87
CA ASP A 144 -14.31 -7.01 6.54
C ASP A 144 -13.86 -6.01 5.44
N PRO A 145 -14.19 -6.25 4.18
CA PRO A 145 -13.78 -5.36 3.08
C PRO A 145 -14.35 -3.95 3.24
N LEU A 146 -15.58 -3.80 3.71
CA LEU A 146 -16.23 -2.49 3.85
C LEU A 146 -15.57 -1.60 4.91
N ARG A 147 -14.91 -2.20 5.89
CA ARG A 147 -14.23 -1.47 6.97
C ARG A 147 -12.71 -1.52 6.86
N HIS A 148 -12.19 -2.18 5.81
CA HIS A 148 -10.77 -2.50 5.68
C HIS A 148 -10.19 -3.11 6.96
N ALA A 149 -10.97 -3.93 7.64
CA ALA A 149 -10.61 -4.52 8.92
C ALA A 149 -10.23 -5.98 8.76
N VAL A 150 -9.16 -6.36 9.44
CA VAL A 150 -8.67 -7.74 9.50
C VAL A 150 -8.46 -8.10 10.95
N SER A 151 -8.91 -9.27 11.35
CA SER A 151 -8.54 -9.86 12.63
C SER A 151 -8.12 -11.32 12.48
N TRP A 152 -7.21 -11.74 13.34
CA TRP A 152 -6.73 -13.11 13.47
C TRP A 152 -6.91 -13.58 14.91
N LYS A 153 -7.60 -14.68 15.13
CA LYS A 153 -7.95 -15.15 16.48
C LYS A 153 -8.57 -14.05 17.37
N GLY A 154 -9.39 -13.18 16.75
CA GLY A 154 -10.04 -12.06 17.42
C GLY A 154 -9.14 -10.84 17.70
N THR A 155 -7.85 -10.89 17.33
CA THR A 155 -6.91 -9.75 17.47
C THR A 155 -6.85 -8.95 16.17
N ASP A 156 -7.07 -7.64 16.23
CA ASP A 156 -7.02 -6.78 15.05
C ASP A 156 -5.60 -6.65 14.48
N VAL A 157 -5.50 -6.73 13.15
CA VAL A 157 -4.24 -6.58 12.40
C VAL A 157 -4.36 -5.43 11.41
N SER A 158 -3.52 -4.41 11.56
CA SER A 158 -3.51 -3.25 10.65
C SER A 158 -2.71 -3.56 9.39
N LEU A 159 -3.41 -3.71 8.26
CA LEU A 159 -2.82 -3.94 6.94
C LEU A 159 -2.89 -2.69 6.07
N THR A 160 -1.92 -2.52 5.16
CA THR A 160 -2.04 -1.56 4.06
C THR A 160 -3.03 -2.06 3.02
N VAL A 161 -3.47 -1.18 2.10
CA VAL A 161 -4.43 -1.56 1.04
C VAL A 161 -3.92 -2.75 0.24
N THR A 162 -2.67 -2.71 -0.20
CA THR A 162 -2.05 -3.78 -0.98
C THR A 162 -1.94 -5.09 -0.19
N GLU A 163 -1.54 -5.04 1.09
CA GLU A 163 -1.46 -6.23 1.95
C GLU A 163 -2.85 -6.85 2.19
N PHE A 164 -3.88 -6.01 2.37
CA PHE A 164 -5.26 -6.46 2.51
C PHE A 164 -5.73 -7.21 1.27
N LEU A 165 -5.54 -6.62 0.07
CA LEU A 165 -5.95 -7.23 -1.20
C LEU A 165 -5.24 -8.55 -1.46
N LEU A 166 -3.94 -8.63 -1.18
CA LEU A 166 -3.17 -9.86 -1.32
C LEU A 166 -3.69 -10.96 -0.38
N LEU A 167 -3.96 -10.62 0.89
CA LEU A 167 -4.53 -11.58 1.86
C LEU A 167 -5.91 -12.04 1.41
N GLN A 168 -6.78 -11.11 1.00
CA GLN A 168 -8.11 -11.41 0.49
C GLN A 168 -8.05 -12.36 -0.71
N ALA A 169 -7.21 -12.05 -1.69
CA ALA A 169 -7.07 -12.88 -2.88
C ALA A 169 -6.58 -14.31 -2.59
N LEU A 170 -5.70 -14.46 -1.61
CA LEU A 170 -5.22 -15.78 -1.18
C LEU A 170 -6.29 -16.54 -0.39
N ALA A 171 -6.99 -15.85 0.53
CA ALA A 171 -7.99 -16.46 1.42
C ALA A 171 -9.35 -16.70 0.75
N GLN A 172 -9.65 -16.10 -0.41
CA GLN A 172 -10.86 -16.38 -1.18
C GLN A 172 -11.01 -17.86 -1.55
N ARG A 173 -9.89 -18.53 -1.85
CA ARG A 173 -9.87 -19.95 -2.23
C ARG A 173 -8.73 -20.65 -1.49
N PRO A 174 -8.93 -21.05 -0.23
CA PRO A 174 -7.93 -21.77 0.54
C PRO A 174 -7.44 -23.02 -0.19
N GLY A 175 -6.16 -23.35 -0.05
CA GLY A 175 -5.52 -24.49 -0.70
C GLY A 175 -5.11 -24.23 -2.19
N PHE A 176 -5.66 -23.23 -2.84
CA PHE A 176 -5.28 -22.89 -4.22
C PHE A 176 -4.06 -21.98 -4.26
N VAL A 177 -3.12 -22.32 -5.16
CA VAL A 177 -1.91 -21.52 -5.37
C VAL A 177 -2.22 -20.36 -6.32
N LYS A 178 -1.78 -19.15 -5.95
CA LYS A 178 -1.73 -18.00 -6.85
C LYS A 178 -0.28 -17.72 -7.22
N SER A 179 -0.03 -17.54 -8.52
CA SER A 179 1.29 -17.14 -9.02
C SER A 179 1.61 -15.69 -8.61
N ARG A 180 2.88 -15.29 -8.74
CA ARG A 180 3.28 -13.88 -8.51
C ARG A 180 2.56 -12.95 -9.46
N ASP A 181 2.44 -13.32 -10.76
CA ASP A 181 1.74 -12.53 -11.75
C ASP A 181 0.26 -12.33 -11.36
N GLN A 182 -0.44 -13.39 -10.98
CA GLN A 182 -1.84 -13.29 -10.51
C GLN A 182 -1.99 -12.41 -9.24
N LEU A 183 -1.00 -12.40 -8.38
CA LEU A 183 -0.98 -11.53 -7.21
C LEU A 183 -0.60 -10.09 -7.58
N MET A 184 0.22 -9.91 -8.62
CA MET A 184 0.50 -8.59 -9.20
C MET A 184 -0.77 -7.96 -9.79
N ASP A 185 -1.55 -8.71 -10.57
CA ASP A 185 -2.82 -8.24 -11.15
C ASP A 185 -3.81 -7.79 -10.07
N VAL A 186 -3.81 -8.46 -8.90
CA VAL A 186 -4.63 -8.07 -7.74
C VAL A 186 -4.07 -6.84 -7.03
N ALA A 187 -2.75 -6.78 -6.86
CA ALA A 187 -2.07 -5.70 -6.14
C ALA A 187 -1.91 -4.42 -6.96
N TYR A 188 -1.82 -4.58 -8.30
CA TYR A 188 -1.55 -3.50 -9.23
C TYR A 188 -2.41 -3.71 -10.49
N ASP A 189 -2.97 -2.65 -11.05
CA ASP A 189 -3.76 -2.69 -12.28
C ASP A 189 -2.89 -3.10 -13.48
N ASP A 190 -3.46 -3.80 -14.49
CA ASP A 190 -2.78 -4.35 -15.68
C ASP A 190 -1.86 -3.36 -16.44
N GLN A 191 -1.95 -2.06 -16.17
CA GLN A 191 -1.15 -1.01 -16.81
C GLN A 191 0.14 -0.66 -16.05
N VAL A 192 0.41 -1.33 -14.93
CA VAL A 192 1.53 -0.99 -14.04
C VAL A 192 2.61 -2.06 -14.10
N TYR A 193 3.70 -1.78 -14.79
CA TYR A 193 4.87 -2.66 -14.77
C TYR A 193 5.63 -2.50 -13.44
N VAL A 194 5.54 -3.51 -12.58
CA VAL A 194 6.23 -3.60 -11.28
C VAL A 194 7.02 -4.90 -11.25
N ASP A 195 8.20 -4.92 -10.61
CA ASP A 195 9.04 -6.12 -10.49
C ASP A 195 8.34 -7.19 -9.60
N ASP A 196 8.39 -8.46 -10.01
CA ASP A 196 7.83 -9.62 -9.27
C ASP A 196 8.30 -9.71 -7.82
N ARG A 197 9.52 -9.19 -7.51
CA ARG A 197 10.08 -9.12 -6.15
C ARG A 197 9.27 -8.24 -5.21
N THR A 198 8.43 -7.36 -5.76
CA THR A 198 7.52 -6.49 -4.98
C THR A 198 6.51 -7.33 -4.21
N ILE A 199 5.94 -8.36 -4.83
CA ILE A 199 4.99 -9.28 -4.18
C ILE A 199 5.65 -10.00 -3.00
N ASP A 200 6.87 -10.49 -3.17
CA ASP A 200 7.60 -11.18 -2.07
C ASP A 200 7.79 -10.26 -0.85
N SER A 201 8.04 -8.96 -1.11
CA SER A 201 8.17 -7.94 -0.06
C SER A 201 6.85 -7.68 0.67
N HIS A 202 5.72 -7.58 -0.05
CA HIS A 202 4.40 -7.42 0.54
C HIS A 202 4.01 -8.68 1.35
N ILE A 203 4.20 -9.88 0.82
CA ILE A 203 3.90 -11.12 1.55
C ILE A 203 4.76 -11.26 2.81
N LYS A 204 6.05 -10.88 2.75
CA LYS A 204 6.93 -10.89 3.93
C LYS A 204 6.42 -9.97 5.03
N ARG A 205 5.96 -8.77 4.69
CA ARG A 205 5.39 -7.81 5.66
C ARG A 205 4.04 -8.29 6.20
N LEU A 206 3.17 -8.76 5.31
CA LEU A 206 1.89 -9.33 5.69
C LEU A 206 2.07 -10.43 6.74
N ARG A 207 2.94 -11.40 6.49
CA ARG A 207 3.26 -12.45 7.48
C ARG A 207 3.80 -11.87 8.79
N LYS A 208 4.68 -10.84 8.71
CA LYS A 208 5.21 -10.18 9.92
C LYS A 208 4.09 -9.54 10.74
N LYS A 209 3.15 -8.86 10.09
CA LYS A 209 2.01 -8.22 10.76
C LYS A 209 1.05 -9.26 11.35
N MET A 210 0.76 -10.33 10.62
CA MET A 210 -0.07 -11.43 11.15
C MET A 210 0.58 -12.07 12.39
N ARG A 211 1.93 -12.21 12.41
CA ARG A 211 2.66 -12.70 13.57
C ARG A 211 2.66 -11.76 14.77
N THR A 212 2.29 -10.49 14.64
CA THR A 212 2.07 -9.64 15.82
C THR A 212 0.80 -10.01 16.59
N ALA A 213 -0.15 -10.64 15.92
CA ALA A 213 -1.38 -11.16 16.55
C ALA A 213 -1.23 -12.61 17.02
N ASP A 214 -0.37 -13.39 16.35
CA ASP A 214 -0.13 -14.80 16.67
C ASP A 214 1.26 -15.21 16.17
N ASP A 215 2.21 -15.43 17.07
CA ASP A 215 3.62 -15.78 16.73
C ASP A 215 3.72 -17.05 15.86
N ASP A 216 2.76 -17.97 16.00
CA ASP A 216 2.70 -19.22 15.25
C ASP A 216 2.01 -19.11 13.88
N PHE A 217 1.63 -17.89 13.45
CA PHE A 217 0.96 -17.70 12.16
C PHE A 217 1.74 -18.30 10.99
N SER A 218 1.14 -19.28 10.33
CA SER A 218 1.70 -20.06 9.20
C SER A 218 0.74 -20.23 8.03
N ALA A 219 -0.46 -19.67 8.09
CA ALA A 219 -1.53 -19.87 7.10
C ALA A 219 -1.15 -19.45 5.67
N ILE A 220 -0.19 -18.53 5.47
CA ILE A 220 0.32 -18.19 4.15
C ILE A 220 1.59 -18.98 3.85
N GLU A 221 1.52 -19.91 2.91
CA GLU A 221 2.62 -20.78 2.50
C GLU A 221 3.30 -20.28 1.22
N THR A 222 4.62 -20.50 1.11
CA THR A 222 5.38 -20.25 -0.14
C THR A 222 5.62 -21.57 -0.87
N LEU A 223 5.18 -21.63 -2.14
CA LEU A 223 5.54 -22.71 -3.05
C LEU A 223 6.66 -22.21 -3.96
N TYR A 224 7.87 -22.63 -3.68
CA TYR A 224 9.06 -22.19 -4.41
C TYR A 224 8.92 -22.40 -5.92
N GLY A 225 9.21 -21.35 -6.69
CA GLY A 225 9.10 -21.35 -8.14
C GLY A 225 7.67 -21.26 -8.69
N ILE A 226 6.62 -21.29 -7.83
CA ILE A 226 5.23 -21.29 -8.27
C ILE A 226 4.50 -20.03 -7.76
N GLY A 227 4.45 -19.80 -6.41
CA GLY A 227 3.73 -18.69 -5.84
C GLY A 227 3.40 -18.88 -4.36
N TYR A 228 2.19 -18.45 -3.99
CA TYR A 228 1.71 -18.46 -2.61
C TYR A 228 0.33 -19.08 -2.51
N ARG A 229 0.01 -19.66 -1.36
CA ARG A 229 -1.35 -20.11 -1.04
C ARG A 229 -1.69 -19.81 0.41
N TYR A 230 -2.98 -19.73 0.68
CA TYR A 230 -3.53 -19.68 2.02
C TYR A 230 -4.06 -21.08 2.40
N ASN A 231 -3.66 -21.58 3.56
CA ASN A 231 -4.19 -22.81 4.14
C ASN A 231 -5.12 -22.43 5.30
N GLU A 232 -6.33 -23.00 5.33
CA GLU A 232 -7.16 -23.01 6.52
C GLU A 232 -6.55 -24.05 7.49
N GLU A 233 -6.21 -23.64 8.69
CA GLU A 233 -5.90 -24.50 9.82
C GLU A 233 -7.18 -24.86 10.56
#